data_8f5a6b6f068cd35b71b715d95d9828f2
#
_entry.id   8f5a6b6f068cd35b71b715d95d9828f2
#
_cell.length_a   1.000
_cell.length_b   1.000
_cell.length_c   1.000
_cell.angle_alpha   90.00
_cell.angle_beta   90.00
_cell.angle_gamma   90.00
#
_symmetry.space_group_name_H-M   'P 1'
#
loop_
_entity.id
_entity.type
_entity.pdbx_description
1 polymer ?
#
loop_
_entity_poly.entity_id
_entity_poly.type
_entity_poly.pdbx_seq_one_letter_code
_entity_poly.pdbx_strand_id
1 'polypeptide(L)'
;MPRPRRTVSFRSLLTLTLLAVLTGSVVVLTGLSTFFGDRNFTSLTTTIAEQTLGRAESEIRRLLQKAVDQNRQAVRLLSDQPLGKPQVPVLIQYLGGALEAQPQLARLTLTLQPSGEFLQAQRLADGRIQIRQATRADDGQFDLTVGPWPWEARVTRVTRRVPASDLDAAFLPEEKLTNASPFWSGAYPWSEPGQPERWLVRLASPILDEDRNLRAIVSSSLDLEQLDEFLEELDGQVPGYVAVFERGEGNQVPRLIGHPPPGRSGNVPNTTAARTALDPAMDAYFRAINLDPKTSGPHRDNSEYARLFRVDGIGYFGSFNDLELPSDPPWVIAMVLPVSEVAGGVMRNLRWALLAAAAFLTLGAVIAYWIALRISRPMRQLGADARAMSRLDFSTAPRPMSAVREVRELEQALTDARLSLRSFRKYVPADVVRLLMESGDEARLGGRTARLTLLFSDISNFTPIAETTEPQRLVEQLGEYLAAVSAAIHAHRGVVDKFIGDGVMAFWGAPQPDPHQALAAARAALEIQQRLDRLNARWAAEGRPVFPTRIGLHSGDAVVGNIGSEDRLNYTAIGDPVNLASRLESLNRLFG
;
A
#
# COMPACT_ATOMS: atom_id res chain seq x y z
N MET A 1 -17.15 -34.58 -32.27
CA MET A 1 -17.69 -34.22 -30.93
C MET A 1 -16.94 -33.01 -30.42
N PRO A 2 -17.56 -31.85 -30.23
CA PRO A 2 -16.88 -30.68 -29.63
C PRO A 2 -16.62 -30.97 -28.15
N ARG A 3 -15.37 -30.71 -27.72
CA ARG A 3 -14.94 -30.84 -26.32
C ARG A 3 -15.82 -29.97 -25.42
N PRO A 4 -16.30 -30.47 -24.26
CA PRO A 4 -17.11 -29.69 -23.37
C PRO A 4 -16.29 -28.44 -22.90
N ARG A 5 -16.79 -27.24 -23.18
CA ARG A 5 -16.25 -26.01 -22.63
C ARG A 5 -16.34 -26.10 -21.12
N ARG A 6 -15.19 -26.04 -20.43
CA ARG A 6 -15.14 -25.97 -18.96
C ARG A 6 -15.89 -24.72 -18.52
N THR A 7 -17.10 -24.90 -17.99
CA THR A 7 -17.88 -23.81 -17.42
C THR A 7 -17.32 -23.49 -16.04
N VAL A 8 -16.74 -22.30 -15.89
CA VAL A 8 -16.29 -21.79 -14.58
C VAL A 8 -17.52 -21.26 -13.84
N SER A 9 -17.68 -21.60 -12.56
CA SER A 9 -18.81 -21.07 -11.78
C SER A 9 -18.69 -19.55 -11.63
N PHE A 10 -19.80 -18.82 -11.69
CA PHE A 10 -19.86 -17.37 -11.49
C PHE A 10 -19.16 -16.94 -10.20
N ARG A 11 -19.29 -17.74 -9.14
CA ARG A 11 -18.58 -17.55 -7.87
C ARG A 11 -17.07 -17.59 -8.05
N SER A 12 -16.54 -18.60 -8.77
CA SER A 12 -15.10 -18.73 -8.99
C SER A 12 -14.56 -17.62 -9.89
N LEU A 13 -15.32 -17.21 -10.90
CA LEU A 13 -14.94 -16.11 -11.78
C LEU A 13 -14.89 -14.79 -11.00
N LEU A 14 -15.95 -14.45 -10.24
CA LEU A 14 -16.03 -13.20 -9.48
C LEU A 14 -14.96 -13.12 -8.40
N THR A 15 -14.74 -14.21 -7.64
CA THR A 15 -13.69 -14.23 -6.61
C THR A 15 -12.29 -14.14 -7.22
N LEU A 16 -12.05 -14.79 -8.36
CA LEU A 16 -10.76 -14.79 -9.02
C LEU A 16 -10.43 -13.43 -9.65
N THR A 17 -11.41 -12.78 -10.27
CA THR A 17 -11.23 -11.42 -10.84
C THR A 17 -11.03 -10.38 -9.75
N LEU A 18 -11.81 -10.39 -8.67
CA LEU A 18 -11.62 -9.48 -7.54
C LEU A 18 -10.27 -9.70 -6.84
N LEU A 19 -9.88 -10.96 -6.64
CA LEU A 19 -8.58 -11.29 -6.06
C LEU A 19 -7.42 -10.84 -6.97
N ALA A 20 -7.54 -11.04 -8.28
CA ALA A 20 -6.53 -10.60 -9.26
C ALA A 20 -6.38 -9.07 -9.27
N VAL A 21 -7.47 -8.31 -9.26
CA VAL A 21 -7.46 -6.84 -9.21
C VAL A 21 -6.85 -6.34 -7.89
N LEU A 22 -7.25 -6.91 -6.76
CA LEU A 22 -6.72 -6.55 -5.45
C LEU A 22 -5.22 -6.87 -5.34
N THR A 23 -4.81 -8.07 -5.78
CA THR A 23 -3.40 -8.47 -5.77
C THR A 23 -2.57 -7.59 -6.72
N GLY A 24 -3.08 -7.32 -7.92
CA GLY A 24 -2.44 -6.40 -8.88
C GLY A 24 -2.25 -4.99 -8.30
N SER A 25 -3.26 -4.45 -7.63
CA SER A 25 -3.19 -3.13 -6.98
C SER A 25 -2.13 -3.10 -5.87
N VAL A 26 -2.02 -4.15 -5.06
CA VAL A 26 -0.99 -4.22 -4.00
C VAL A 26 0.41 -4.37 -4.59
N VAL A 27 0.58 -5.18 -5.63
CA VAL A 27 1.88 -5.32 -6.32
C VAL A 27 2.32 -3.97 -6.92
N VAL A 28 1.41 -3.25 -7.57
CA VAL A 28 1.69 -1.92 -8.12
C VAL A 28 2.02 -0.92 -7.02
N LEU A 29 1.24 -0.86 -5.93
CA LEU A 29 1.49 0.03 -4.79
C LEU A 29 2.82 -0.28 -4.10
N THR A 30 3.14 -1.56 -3.91
CA THR A 30 4.41 -1.98 -3.30
C THR A 30 5.58 -1.67 -4.24
N GLY A 31 5.44 -1.93 -5.54
CA GLY A 31 6.45 -1.60 -6.54
C GLY A 31 6.71 -0.09 -6.66
N LEU A 32 5.66 0.72 -6.63
CA LEU A 32 5.77 2.19 -6.58
C LEU A 32 6.41 2.66 -5.28
N SER A 33 6.03 2.08 -4.13
CA SER A 33 6.59 2.44 -2.83
C SER A 33 8.08 2.13 -2.73
N THR A 34 8.55 0.99 -3.27
CA THR A 34 9.98 0.66 -3.31
C THR A 34 10.74 1.54 -4.30
N PHE A 35 10.18 1.75 -5.49
CA PHE A 35 10.80 2.59 -6.52
C PHE A 35 10.95 4.07 -6.09
N PHE A 36 9.91 4.64 -5.47
CA PHE A 36 9.98 5.98 -4.91
C PHE A 36 10.78 6.03 -3.61
N GLY A 37 10.80 4.92 -2.84
CA GLY A 37 11.58 4.81 -1.60
C GLY A 37 13.07 4.98 -1.84
N ASP A 38 13.66 4.26 -2.79
CA ASP A 38 15.09 4.33 -3.10
C ASP A 38 15.51 5.70 -3.65
N ARG A 39 14.72 6.28 -4.57
CA ARG A 39 15.00 7.62 -5.11
C ARG A 39 14.85 8.73 -4.07
N ASN A 40 13.78 8.68 -3.28
CA ASN A 40 13.56 9.66 -2.21
C ASN A 40 14.57 9.52 -1.08
N PHE A 41 15.05 8.30 -0.78
CA PHE A 41 16.07 8.08 0.24
C PHE A 41 17.40 8.77 -0.13
N THR A 42 17.91 8.55 -1.34
CA THR A 42 19.14 9.20 -1.80
C THR A 42 18.99 10.73 -1.84
N SER A 43 17.88 11.22 -2.40
CA SER A 43 17.60 12.66 -2.44
C SER A 43 17.47 13.27 -1.04
N LEU A 44 16.79 12.58 -0.11
CA LEU A 44 16.63 13.06 1.26
C LEU A 44 17.95 13.09 2.02
N THR A 45 18.78 12.05 1.91
CA THR A 45 20.08 11.99 2.55
C THR A 45 21.03 13.06 2.00
N THR A 46 21.03 13.29 0.69
CA THR A 46 21.80 14.36 0.07
C THR A 46 21.34 15.74 0.56
N THR A 47 20.03 15.99 0.59
CA THR A 47 19.47 17.26 1.07
C THR A 47 19.82 17.51 2.55
N ILE A 48 19.69 16.48 3.40
CA ILE A 48 20.07 16.59 4.82
C ILE A 48 21.57 16.91 4.95
N ALA A 49 22.41 16.20 4.19
CA ALA A 49 23.86 16.43 4.22
C ALA A 49 24.21 17.84 3.74
N GLU A 50 23.66 18.31 2.62
CA GLU A 50 23.89 19.67 2.11
C GLU A 50 23.44 20.75 3.10
N GLN A 51 22.26 20.63 3.68
CA GLN A 51 21.77 21.58 4.68
C GLN A 51 22.63 21.59 5.94
N THR A 52 23.03 20.41 6.42
CA THR A 52 23.85 20.29 7.63
C THR A 52 25.25 20.79 7.40
N LEU A 53 25.89 20.38 6.30
CA LEU A 53 27.24 20.87 5.94
C LEU A 53 27.24 22.40 5.70
N GLY A 54 26.22 22.92 5.00
CA GLY A 54 26.08 24.35 4.77
C GLY A 54 25.89 25.16 6.07
N ARG A 55 25.13 24.61 7.03
CA ARG A 55 24.96 25.22 8.36
C ARG A 55 26.29 25.19 9.13
N ALA A 56 26.98 24.05 9.15
CA ALA A 56 28.25 23.88 9.79
C ALA A 56 29.30 24.84 9.20
N GLU A 57 29.37 24.91 7.88
CA GLU A 57 30.27 25.84 7.17
C GLU A 57 30.00 27.30 7.56
N SER A 58 28.76 27.72 7.54
CA SER A 58 28.34 29.08 7.89
C SER A 58 28.76 29.47 9.31
N GLU A 59 28.57 28.56 10.26
CA GLU A 59 28.87 28.80 11.66
C GLU A 59 30.38 28.80 11.91
N ILE A 60 31.10 27.85 11.30
CA ILE A 60 32.58 27.83 11.37
C ILE A 60 33.15 29.10 10.75
N ARG A 61 32.68 29.53 9.59
CA ARG A 61 33.09 30.82 9.00
C ARG A 61 32.81 31.98 9.94
N ARG A 62 31.68 31.99 10.65
CA ARG A 62 31.33 33.03 11.62
C ARG A 62 32.30 33.05 12.80
N LEU A 63 32.70 31.87 13.32
CA LEU A 63 33.71 31.78 14.38
C LEU A 63 35.08 32.31 13.92
N LEU A 64 35.51 31.89 12.73
CA LEU A 64 36.79 32.28 12.17
C LEU A 64 36.81 33.76 11.77
N GLN A 65 35.68 34.32 11.30
CA GLN A 65 35.57 35.71 10.87
C GLN A 65 35.95 36.72 11.98
N LYS A 66 35.64 36.39 13.23
CA LYS A 66 36.01 37.24 14.37
C LYS A 66 37.50 37.40 14.51
N ALA A 67 38.29 36.34 14.30
CA ALA A 67 39.76 36.43 14.30
C ALA A 67 40.26 37.21 13.09
N VAL A 68 39.63 37.06 11.93
CA VAL A 68 39.95 37.84 10.72
C VAL A 68 39.73 39.33 10.95
N ASP A 69 38.60 39.70 11.52
CA ASP A 69 38.25 41.11 11.76
C ASP A 69 39.19 41.73 12.81
N GLN A 70 39.49 40.98 13.88
CA GLN A 70 40.44 41.42 14.89
C GLN A 70 41.86 41.62 14.32
N ASN A 71 42.34 40.66 13.53
CA ASN A 71 43.65 40.78 12.86
C ASN A 71 43.67 41.97 11.91
N ARG A 72 42.63 42.14 11.08
CA ARG A 72 42.53 43.27 10.14
C ARG A 72 42.53 44.60 10.87
N GLN A 73 41.83 44.69 12.00
CA GLN A 73 41.84 45.90 12.83
C GLN A 73 43.21 46.14 13.41
N ALA A 74 43.89 45.12 13.93
CA ALA A 74 45.22 45.21 14.47
C ALA A 74 46.26 45.65 13.40
N VAL A 75 46.20 45.03 12.20
CA VAL A 75 47.06 45.40 11.07
C VAL A 75 46.87 46.87 10.71
N ARG A 76 45.64 47.37 10.57
CA ARG A 76 45.34 48.77 10.25
C ARG A 76 45.94 49.76 11.30
N LEU A 77 45.75 49.41 12.59
CA LEU A 77 46.23 50.26 13.67
C LEU A 77 47.78 50.30 13.76
N LEU A 78 48.41 49.19 13.40
CA LEU A 78 49.86 49.02 13.60
C LEU A 78 50.71 49.33 12.35
N SER A 79 50.07 49.36 11.14
CA SER A 79 50.79 49.63 9.89
C SER A 79 51.49 50.99 9.90
N ASP A 80 50.82 52.03 10.39
CA ASP A 80 51.29 53.40 10.36
C ASP A 80 52.00 53.86 11.67
N GLN A 81 52.07 52.97 12.67
CA GLN A 81 52.65 53.28 13.98
C GLN A 81 54.11 52.84 14.06
N PRO A 82 54.98 53.60 14.72
CA PRO A 82 56.32 53.12 15.02
C PRO A 82 56.25 51.99 16.06
N LEU A 83 56.78 50.78 15.71
CA LEU A 83 56.72 49.58 16.56
C LEU A 83 57.99 49.45 17.45
N GLY A 84 58.44 50.53 18.09
CA GLY A 84 59.63 50.53 18.93
C GLY A 84 59.37 50.43 20.43
N LYS A 85 60.47 50.32 21.23
CA LYS A 85 60.40 50.20 22.71
C LYS A 85 59.51 51.23 23.42
N PRO A 86 59.43 52.50 22.99
CA PRO A 86 58.58 53.49 23.66
C PRO A 86 57.07 53.18 23.59
N GLN A 87 56.59 52.44 22.58
CA GLN A 87 55.20 52.12 22.36
C GLN A 87 54.75 50.84 23.05
N VAL A 88 55.65 50.03 23.61
CA VAL A 88 55.32 48.73 24.25
C VAL A 88 54.20 48.83 25.28
N PRO A 89 54.11 49.82 26.18
CA PRO A 89 52.96 49.89 27.10
C PRO A 89 51.60 50.08 26.41
N VAL A 90 51.55 50.87 25.33
CA VAL A 90 50.33 51.12 24.56
C VAL A 90 49.93 49.88 23.79
N LEU A 91 50.93 49.20 23.21
CA LEU A 91 50.65 47.90 22.48
C LEU A 91 50.16 46.83 23.41
N ILE A 92 50.69 46.72 24.63
CA ILE A 92 50.22 45.78 25.66
C ILE A 92 48.76 46.09 26.03
N GLN A 93 48.43 47.38 26.27
CA GLN A 93 47.06 47.79 26.58
C GLN A 93 46.12 47.48 25.44
N TYR A 94 46.51 47.66 24.18
CA TYR A 94 45.75 47.32 23.03
C TYR A 94 45.50 45.80 22.94
N LEU A 95 46.54 44.97 23.01
CA LEU A 95 46.42 43.52 22.88
C LEU A 95 45.58 42.90 24.02
N GLY A 96 45.82 43.37 25.27
CA GLY A 96 45.05 42.88 26.43
C GLY A 96 43.57 43.25 26.36
N GLY A 97 43.28 44.53 26.07
CA GLY A 97 41.90 45.00 25.94
C GLY A 97 41.15 44.35 24.74
N ALA A 98 41.87 44.17 23.64
CA ALA A 98 41.30 43.48 22.47
C ALA A 98 40.98 42.00 22.75
N LEU A 99 41.84 41.30 23.49
CA LEU A 99 41.61 39.93 23.90
C LEU A 99 40.46 39.83 24.92
N GLU A 100 40.38 40.78 25.85
CA GLU A 100 39.30 40.85 26.84
C GLU A 100 37.95 41.03 26.18
N ALA A 101 37.86 41.90 25.16
CA ALA A 101 36.64 42.14 24.38
C ALA A 101 36.22 40.97 23.48
N GLN A 102 37.08 39.99 23.24
CA GLN A 102 36.87 38.87 22.33
C GLN A 102 37.04 37.52 23.05
N PRO A 103 36.02 37.01 23.76
CA PRO A 103 36.14 35.80 24.57
C PRO A 103 36.55 34.53 23.78
N GLN A 104 36.26 34.50 22.49
CA GLN A 104 36.57 33.38 21.60
C GLN A 104 38.05 33.32 21.17
N LEU A 105 38.81 34.40 21.35
CA LEU A 105 40.23 34.37 21.06
C LEU A 105 41.02 33.83 22.25
N ALA A 106 41.91 32.88 21.98
CA ALA A 106 42.82 32.34 22.95
C ALA A 106 44.07 33.25 23.10
N ARG A 107 44.50 33.84 21.97
CA ARG A 107 45.70 34.67 21.95
C ARG A 107 45.64 35.78 20.90
N LEU A 108 46.32 36.88 21.22
CA LEU A 108 46.72 37.93 20.28
C LEU A 108 48.23 38.17 20.43
N THR A 109 48.96 38.07 19.33
CA THR A 109 50.40 38.19 19.32
C THR A 109 50.88 39.22 18.28
N LEU A 110 51.74 40.08 18.64
CA LEU A 110 52.48 40.93 17.73
C LEU A 110 53.99 40.53 17.80
N THR A 111 54.50 40.01 16.67
CA THR A 111 55.94 39.64 16.55
C THR A 111 56.65 40.63 15.68
N LEU A 112 57.71 41.19 16.17
CA LEU A 112 58.55 42.18 15.45
C LEU A 112 59.62 41.47 14.62
N GLN A 113 59.84 41.95 13.41
CA GLN A 113 60.86 41.42 12.52
C GLN A 113 61.96 42.47 12.26
N PRO A 114 63.19 42.05 12.08
CA PRO A 114 63.76 40.70 12.11
C PRO A 114 64.15 40.21 13.50
N SER A 115 63.92 41.02 14.58
CA SER A 115 64.39 40.66 15.91
C SER A 115 63.78 39.40 16.52
N GLY A 116 62.54 39.04 16.12
CA GLY A 116 61.79 37.98 16.71
C GLY A 116 61.21 38.32 18.10
N GLU A 117 61.34 39.55 18.56
CA GLU A 117 60.70 40.01 19.79
C GLU A 117 59.20 40.01 19.65
N PHE A 118 58.46 39.64 20.70
CA PHE A 118 57.03 39.64 20.63
C PHE A 118 56.33 40.17 21.88
N LEU A 119 55.11 40.66 21.65
CA LEU A 119 54.13 40.99 22.68
C LEU A 119 52.89 40.08 22.46
N GLN A 120 52.43 39.42 23.53
CA GLN A 120 51.32 38.50 23.45
C GLN A 120 50.39 38.73 24.63
N ALA A 121 49.09 38.84 24.32
CA ALA A 121 48.04 38.65 25.29
C ALA A 121 47.49 37.24 25.09
N GLN A 122 47.33 36.53 26.18
CA GLN A 122 46.90 35.12 26.16
C GLN A 122 45.82 34.86 27.22
N ARG A 123 44.78 34.11 26.87
CA ARG A 123 43.74 33.63 27.79
C ARG A 123 44.13 32.26 28.32
N LEU A 124 44.23 32.16 29.64
CA LEU A 124 44.47 30.92 30.36
C LEU A 124 43.21 30.04 30.41
N ALA A 125 43.35 28.78 30.77
CA ALA A 125 42.23 27.85 30.90
C ALA A 125 41.18 28.28 31.95
N ASP A 126 41.59 29.06 32.96
CA ASP A 126 40.71 29.63 33.98
C ASP A 126 40.02 30.95 33.55
N GLY A 127 40.22 31.38 32.28
CA GLY A 127 39.64 32.60 31.69
C GLY A 127 40.44 33.87 31.96
N ARG A 128 41.44 33.87 32.87
CA ARG A 128 42.29 35.02 33.14
C ARG A 128 43.18 35.32 31.94
N ILE A 129 43.48 36.58 31.75
CA ILE A 129 44.40 37.06 30.69
C ILE A 129 45.75 37.27 31.26
N GLN A 130 46.76 36.81 30.56
CA GLN A 130 48.18 36.96 30.86
C GLN A 130 48.86 37.66 29.70
N ILE A 131 49.76 38.59 30.03
CA ILE A 131 50.64 39.29 29.08
C ILE A 131 52.02 38.64 29.12
N ARG A 132 52.57 38.38 27.92
CA ARG A 132 53.91 37.85 27.71
C ARG A 132 54.65 38.81 26.80
N GLN A 133 55.80 39.19 27.21
CA GLN A 133 56.75 40.06 26.46
C GLN A 133 58.07 39.33 26.33
N ALA A 134 58.52 39.11 25.11
CA ALA A 134 59.82 38.54 24.83
C ALA A 134 60.73 39.64 24.20
N THR A 135 61.82 39.91 24.81
CA THR A 135 62.87 40.88 24.32
C THR A 135 64.15 40.13 24.06
N ARG A 136 64.82 40.43 22.93
CA ARG A 136 66.06 39.77 22.54
C ARG A 136 67.18 40.27 23.37
N ALA A 137 67.99 39.38 23.93
CA ALA A 137 69.20 39.67 24.67
C ALA A 137 70.44 39.59 23.75
N ASP A 138 71.59 40.14 24.24
CA ASP A 138 72.84 40.21 23.48
C ASP A 138 73.43 38.83 23.11
N ASP A 139 73.09 37.81 23.85
CA ASP A 139 73.51 36.42 23.62
C ASP A 139 72.59 35.62 22.63
N GLY A 140 71.62 36.31 22.04
CA GLY A 140 70.68 35.72 21.10
C GLY A 140 69.52 34.96 21.73
N GLN A 141 69.49 34.82 23.06
CA GLN A 141 68.35 34.31 23.80
C GLN A 141 67.30 35.39 24.02
N PHE A 142 66.17 35.02 24.60
CA PHE A 142 65.11 35.98 24.89
C PHE A 142 64.80 36.05 26.38
N ASP A 143 64.66 37.32 26.87
CA ASP A 143 64.13 37.61 28.20
C ASP A 143 62.60 37.63 28.13
N LEU A 144 61.97 36.56 28.57
CA LEU A 144 60.49 36.39 28.59
C LEU A 144 59.93 36.92 29.92
N THR A 145 59.28 38.08 29.87
CA THR A 145 58.57 38.67 31.01
C THR A 145 57.09 38.32 30.94
N VAL A 146 56.54 37.78 32.02
CA VAL A 146 55.17 37.33 32.12
C VAL A 146 54.46 38.01 33.28
N GLY A 147 53.29 38.53 33.09
CA GLY A 147 52.49 39.17 34.12
C GLY A 147 50.99 39.11 33.82
N PRO A 148 50.14 39.29 34.82
CA PRO A 148 48.67 39.26 34.63
C PRO A 148 48.17 40.53 33.93
N TRP A 149 46.99 40.45 33.35
CA TRP A 149 46.22 41.58 32.86
C TRP A 149 45.21 42.04 33.94
N PRO A 150 44.96 43.33 34.15
CA PRO A 150 45.60 44.48 33.47
C PRO A 150 47.07 44.64 33.83
N TRP A 151 47.87 45.15 32.85
CA TRP A 151 49.33 45.31 32.95
C TRP A 151 49.69 46.60 33.69
N GLU A 152 49.57 46.57 34.99
CA GLU A 152 49.86 47.71 35.85
C GLU A 152 51.33 47.72 36.42
N ALA A 153 51.82 48.85 36.78
CA ALA A 153 53.21 48.99 37.29
C ALA A 153 53.48 48.25 38.62
N ARG A 154 52.40 47.95 39.41
CA ARG A 154 52.52 47.32 40.73
C ARG A 154 52.34 45.80 40.72
N VAL A 155 52.13 45.17 39.54
CA VAL A 155 51.91 43.73 39.44
C VAL A 155 53.23 42.98 39.39
N THR A 156 53.26 41.81 40.06
CA THR A 156 54.44 40.92 40.06
C THR A 156 54.59 40.30 38.66
N ARG A 157 55.75 40.54 38.07
CA ARG A 157 56.15 39.99 36.78
C ARG A 157 57.28 39.00 36.98
N VAL A 158 57.25 37.92 36.21
CA VAL A 158 58.34 36.94 36.20
C VAL A 158 59.06 37.02 34.88
N THR A 159 60.40 37.24 34.95
CA THR A 159 61.25 37.21 33.76
C THR A 159 62.13 35.97 33.81
N ARG A 160 62.15 35.22 32.70
CA ARG A 160 63.03 34.05 32.54
C ARG A 160 63.77 34.10 31.21
N ARG A 161 64.99 33.59 31.17
CA ARG A 161 65.73 33.41 29.93
C ARG A 161 65.26 32.16 29.20
N VAL A 162 64.90 32.27 27.90
CA VAL A 162 64.36 31.15 27.06
C VAL A 162 65.05 31.18 25.69
N PRO A 163 65.30 29.99 25.11
CA PRO A 163 65.77 29.89 23.73
C PRO A 163 64.71 30.30 22.74
N ALA A 164 65.10 30.68 21.53
CA ALA A 164 64.17 31.04 20.47
C ALA A 164 63.22 29.89 20.08
N SER A 165 63.68 28.63 20.21
CA SER A 165 62.90 27.45 19.97
C SER A 165 61.67 27.30 20.88
N ASP A 166 61.68 27.87 22.06
CA ASP A 166 60.62 27.82 23.05
C ASP A 166 59.61 28.95 22.88
N LEU A 167 59.82 29.80 21.89
CA LEU A 167 58.90 30.87 21.55
C LEU A 167 58.00 30.50 20.39
N ASP A 168 56.76 30.82 20.52
CA ASP A 168 55.68 30.51 19.59
C ASP A 168 55.89 31.09 18.16
N ALA A 169 56.79 32.02 18.00
CA ALA A 169 57.12 32.69 16.74
C ALA A 169 57.88 31.82 15.72
N ALA A 170 58.48 30.70 16.17
CA ALA A 170 59.29 29.81 15.32
C ALA A 170 58.51 28.93 14.35
N PHE A 171 57.15 28.89 14.44
CA PHE A 171 56.34 27.98 13.66
C PHE A 171 55.69 28.57 12.40
N LEU A 172 56.03 29.79 11.99
CA LEU A 172 55.46 30.36 10.77
C LEU A 172 56.41 30.11 9.59
N PRO A 173 55.97 29.45 8.50
CA PRO A 173 56.79 29.25 7.30
C PRO A 173 57.17 30.60 6.68
N GLU A 174 58.45 30.87 6.53
CA GLU A 174 58.95 32.14 5.96
C GLU A 174 58.37 32.46 4.59
N GLU A 175 58.15 31.44 3.73
CA GLU A 175 57.60 31.61 2.39
C GLU A 175 56.18 32.19 2.38
N LYS A 176 55.38 31.95 3.41
CA LYS A 176 54.00 32.45 3.51
C LYS A 176 53.93 33.87 4.06
N LEU A 177 54.97 34.30 4.75
CA LEU A 177 55.02 35.61 5.34
C LEU A 177 55.35 36.73 4.31
N THR A 178 55.91 36.35 3.16
CA THR A 178 56.29 37.30 2.09
C THR A 178 55.13 37.71 1.18
N ASN A 179 54.00 36.99 1.21
CA ASN A 179 52.90 37.22 0.28
C ASN A 179 51.84 38.25 0.70
N ALA A 180 52.11 39.07 1.71
CA ALA A 180 51.27 40.19 2.20
C ALA A 180 49.81 39.82 2.51
N SER A 181 49.42 38.53 2.39
CA SER A 181 48.06 38.05 2.62
C SER A 181 47.94 37.31 3.95
N PRO A 182 46.87 37.53 4.71
CA PRO A 182 46.60 36.75 5.90
C PRO A 182 46.43 35.26 5.53
N PHE A 183 46.94 34.36 6.36
CA PHE A 183 46.77 32.93 6.19
C PHE A 183 46.53 32.23 7.53
N TRP A 184 45.80 31.12 7.49
CA TRP A 184 45.58 30.25 8.62
C TRP A 184 46.68 29.18 8.68
N SER A 185 47.27 29.00 9.87
CA SER A 185 48.14 27.82 10.10
C SER A 185 47.31 26.56 10.25
N GLY A 186 47.96 25.43 10.10
CA GLY A 186 47.38 24.16 10.58
C GLY A 186 47.11 24.17 12.08
N ALA A 187 46.27 23.26 12.54
CA ALA A 187 46.01 23.07 13.96
C ALA A 187 47.27 22.55 14.67
N TYR A 188 47.62 23.11 15.81
CA TYR A 188 48.75 22.72 16.58
C TYR A 188 48.44 22.59 18.08
N PRO A 189 49.08 21.61 18.76
CA PRO A 189 48.92 21.45 20.19
C PRO A 189 49.73 22.54 20.93
N TRP A 190 49.15 23.02 22.00
CA TRP A 190 49.82 23.96 22.88
C TRP A 190 49.52 23.65 24.35
N SER A 191 50.58 23.66 25.18
CA SER A 191 50.46 23.50 26.60
C SER A 191 51.43 24.41 27.35
N GLU A 192 51.00 24.95 28.49
CA GLU A 192 51.88 25.55 29.46
C GLU A 192 52.20 24.55 30.59
N PRO A 193 53.35 24.68 31.25
CA PRO A 193 53.64 23.83 32.39
C PRO A 193 52.54 23.89 33.46
N GLY A 194 51.89 22.74 33.73
CA GLY A 194 50.79 22.64 34.68
C GLY A 194 49.40 22.97 34.15
N GLN A 195 49.27 23.25 32.86
CA GLN A 195 47.98 23.45 32.17
C GLN A 195 47.67 22.28 31.23
N PRO A 196 46.40 21.97 30.98
CA PRO A 196 46.04 20.96 30.01
C PRO A 196 46.48 21.36 28.59
N GLU A 197 46.79 20.38 27.76
CA GLU A 197 47.07 20.58 26.33
C GLU A 197 45.81 21.12 25.64
N ARG A 198 45.96 22.23 24.90
CA ARG A 198 44.89 22.85 24.11
C ARG A 198 45.31 22.85 22.64
N TRP A 199 44.34 22.74 21.77
CA TRP A 199 44.58 22.80 20.34
C TRP A 199 44.16 24.16 19.81
N LEU A 200 45.06 24.80 19.11
CA LEU A 200 44.89 26.16 18.59
C LEU A 200 45.04 26.15 17.07
N VAL A 201 44.35 27.08 16.44
CA VAL A 201 44.56 27.46 15.05
C VAL A 201 44.90 28.95 15.02
N ARG A 202 45.85 29.35 14.18
CA ARG A 202 46.37 30.71 14.15
C ARG A 202 46.10 31.36 12.80
N LEU A 203 45.52 32.55 12.81
CA LEU A 203 45.51 33.46 11.68
C LEU A 203 46.71 34.43 11.82
N ALA A 204 47.62 34.41 10.86
CA ALA A 204 48.74 35.31 10.79
C ALA A 204 48.57 36.34 9.68
N SER A 205 48.84 37.60 9.97
CA SER A 205 48.75 38.70 9.02
C SER A 205 50.05 39.45 9.04
N PRO A 206 50.85 39.48 7.95
CA PRO A 206 52.06 40.21 7.86
C PRO A 206 51.86 41.76 7.78
N ILE A 207 52.70 42.53 8.45
CA ILE A 207 52.76 43.95 8.30
C ILE A 207 54.05 44.26 7.56
N LEU A 208 53.98 44.90 6.40
CA LEU A 208 55.10 45.25 5.55
C LEU A 208 55.44 46.73 5.73
N ASP A 209 56.68 47.08 5.49
CA ASP A 209 57.13 48.49 5.35
C ASP A 209 56.82 49.00 3.93
N GLU A 210 57.23 50.30 3.68
CA GLU A 210 57.04 50.92 2.37
C GLU A 210 57.83 50.23 1.26
N ASP A 211 58.93 49.55 1.61
CA ASP A 211 59.75 48.76 0.70
C ASP A 211 59.32 47.29 0.56
N ARG A 212 58.17 46.94 1.15
CA ARG A 212 57.61 45.57 1.18
C ARG A 212 58.45 44.57 2.01
N ASN A 213 59.29 44.99 2.89
CA ASN A 213 59.95 44.09 3.82
C ASN A 213 59.03 43.79 5.00
N LEU A 214 59.13 42.57 5.53
CA LEU A 214 58.33 42.13 6.68
C LEU A 214 58.81 42.89 7.95
N ARG A 215 57.95 43.75 8.47
CA ARG A 215 58.17 44.57 9.64
C ARG A 215 57.66 43.92 10.93
N ALA A 216 56.48 43.30 10.83
CA ALA A 216 55.87 42.61 11.96
C ALA A 216 54.83 41.60 11.48
N ILE A 217 54.43 40.72 12.38
CA ILE A 217 53.34 39.79 12.17
C ILE A 217 52.37 39.99 13.31
N VAL A 218 51.08 40.21 12.95
CA VAL A 218 49.97 40.11 13.91
C VAL A 218 49.36 38.77 13.78
N SER A 219 49.19 38.04 14.86
CA SER A 219 48.47 36.76 14.83
C SER A 219 47.37 36.67 15.91
N SER A 220 46.24 36.12 15.51
CA SER A 220 45.14 35.77 16.40
C SER A 220 44.99 34.26 16.43
N SER A 221 44.94 33.66 17.61
CA SER A 221 44.71 32.21 17.75
C SER A 221 43.33 31.95 18.36
N LEU A 222 42.63 31.02 17.74
CA LEU A 222 41.37 30.48 18.23
C LEU A 222 41.63 29.16 18.92
N ASP A 223 40.85 28.88 19.98
CA ASP A 223 40.81 27.60 20.63
C ASP A 223 39.81 26.66 19.90
N LEU A 224 40.28 25.48 19.55
CA LEU A 224 39.44 24.50 18.87
C LEU A 224 38.41 23.85 19.80
N GLU A 225 38.53 24.04 21.13
CA GLU A 225 37.50 23.58 22.08
C GLU A 225 36.13 24.19 21.76
N GLN A 226 36.09 25.46 21.33
CA GLN A 226 34.83 26.11 20.92
C GLN A 226 34.23 25.50 19.61
N LEU A 227 35.09 25.02 18.73
CA LEU A 227 34.67 24.30 17.55
C LEU A 227 34.08 22.92 17.94
N ASP A 228 34.74 22.26 18.88
CA ASP A 228 34.27 20.96 19.41
C ASP A 228 32.90 21.12 20.10
N GLU A 229 32.71 22.15 20.95
CA GLU A 229 31.41 22.45 21.58
C GLU A 229 30.32 22.71 20.55
N PHE A 230 30.61 23.47 19.50
CA PHE A 230 29.63 23.69 18.41
C PHE A 230 29.31 22.42 17.65
N LEU A 231 30.28 21.56 17.35
CA LEU A 231 30.06 20.30 16.65
C LEU A 231 29.25 19.33 17.51
N GLU A 232 29.43 19.32 18.83
CA GLU A 232 28.66 18.55 19.79
C GLU A 232 27.19 19.02 19.83
N GLU A 233 26.94 20.33 19.84
CA GLU A 233 25.59 20.89 19.77
C GLU A 233 24.90 20.50 18.45
N LEU A 234 25.61 20.53 17.34
CA LEU A 234 25.11 20.17 16.03
C LEU A 234 24.75 18.68 15.94
N ASP A 235 25.57 17.82 16.54
CA ASP A 235 25.37 16.37 16.55
C ASP A 235 24.04 15.96 17.22
N GLY A 236 23.62 16.67 18.26
CA GLY A 236 22.33 16.44 18.91
C GLY A 236 21.10 16.77 18.04
N GLN A 237 21.28 17.52 16.96
CA GLN A 237 20.19 18.01 16.11
C GLN A 237 20.04 17.24 14.79
N VAL A 238 21.05 16.48 14.37
CA VAL A 238 21.09 15.77 13.09
C VAL A 238 21.41 14.29 13.25
N PRO A 239 20.86 13.42 12.39
CA PRO A 239 21.30 12.02 12.35
C PRO A 239 22.75 11.97 11.85
N GLY A 240 23.59 11.15 12.51
CA GLY A 240 24.99 11.06 12.16
C GLY A 240 25.87 12.06 12.90
N TYR A 241 27.06 12.35 12.39
CA TYR A 241 27.96 13.31 12.98
C TYR A 241 28.76 14.10 11.92
N VAL A 242 29.19 15.29 12.29
CA VAL A 242 29.99 16.21 11.46
C VAL A 242 31.35 16.40 12.11
N ALA A 243 32.39 16.39 11.29
CA ALA A 243 33.74 16.64 11.75
C ALA A 243 34.51 17.53 10.76
N VAL A 244 35.48 18.25 11.27
CA VAL A 244 36.37 19.16 10.49
C VAL A 244 37.75 18.59 10.43
N PHE A 245 38.32 18.55 9.23
CA PHE A 245 39.64 17.99 8.97
C PHE A 245 40.54 18.96 8.23
N GLU A 246 41.83 18.82 8.48
CA GLU A 246 42.88 19.33 7.59
C GLU A 246 43.14 18.29 6.51
N ARG A 247 43.13 18.71 5.25
CA ARG A 247 43.47 17.83 4.13
C ARG A 247 44.97 17.49 4.19
N GLY A 248 45.30 16.21 4.30
CA GLY A 248 46.70 15.77 4.25
C GLY A 248 47.34 15.98 2.87
N GLU A 249 48.65 16.16 2.81
CA GLU A 249 49.40 16.14 1.56
C GLU A 249 49.59 14.70 1.03
N GLY A 250 49.25 14.48 -0.23
CA GLY A 250 49.41 13.17 -0.86
C GLY A 250 48.44 12.13 -0.27
N ASN A 251 48.95 10.94 0.07
CA ASN A 251 48.18 9.81 0.61
C ASN A 251 48.08 9.87 2.15
N GLN A 252 48.34 11.00 2.78
CA GLN A 252 48.20 11.13 4.22
C GLN A 252 46.75 11.21 4.64
N VAL A 253 46.42 10.49 5.74
CA VAL A 253 45.10 10.54 6.36
C VAL A 253 44.78 11.97 6.80
N PRO A 254 43.61 12.52 6.49
CA PRO A 254 43.23 13.86 6.96
C PRO A 254 43.30 13.95 8.48
N ARG A 255 43.84 15.08 8.97
CA ARG A 255 43.97 15.31 10.40
C ARG A 255 42.71 15.94 10.97
N LEU A 256 42.16 15.34 12.03
CA LEU A 256 40.97 15.85 12.69
C LEU A 256 41.27 17.18 13.40
N ILE A 257 40.53 18.23 13.07
CA ILE A 257 40.57 19.54 13.73
C ILE A 257 39.49 19.62 14.80
N GLY A 258 38.22 19.36 14.43
CA GLY A 258 37.10 19.29 15.35
C GLY A 258 36.82 17.87 15.77
N HIS A 259 36.66 17.64 17.06
CA HIS A 259 36.51 16.31 17.65
C HIS A 259 35.07 15.84 17.53
N PRO A 260 34.79 14.60 17.09
CA PRO A 260 33.45 14.03 17.19
C PRO A 260 33.06 13.79 18.65
N PRO A 261 31.78 13.90 19.01
CA PRO A 261 31.32 13.86 20.40
C PRO A 261 31.68 12.54 21.11
N PRO A 262 32.01 12.60 22.41
CA PRO A 262 32.28 11.45 23.22
C PRO A 262 30.97 10.68 23.46
N GLY A 263 30.69 9.67 22.72
CA GLY A 263 29.48 8.84 22.87
C GLY A 263 29.23 7.97 21.66
N ARG A 264 29.67 8.37 20.48
CA ARG A 264 29.57 7.59 19.24
C ARG A 264 30.91 6.95 18.83
N SER A 265 32.07 7.45 19.29
CA SER A 265 33.37 6.86 18.98
C SER A 265 34.19 6.38 20.17
N GLY A 266 33.59 6.27 21.36
CA GLY A 266 34.31 5.89 22.59
C GLY A 266 35.10 7.06 23.18
N ASN A 267 35.34 7.00 24.51
CA ASN A 267 36.01 8.02 25.32
C ASN A 267 37.45 8.29 24.83
N VAL A 268 37.60 9.11 23.80
CA VAL A 268 38.92 9.47 23.28
C VAL A 268 39.38 10.75 23.98
N PRO A 269 40.44 10.70 24.79
CA PRO A 269 40.92 11.90 25.47
C PRO A 269 41.38 12.95 24.47
N ASN A 270 41.23 14.23 24.79
CA ASN A 270 41.66 15.36 23.94
C ASN A 270 43.21 15.42 23.86
N THR A 271 43.82 14.38 23.34
CA THR A 271 45.29 14.23 23.20
C THR A 271 45.67 14.23 21.73
N THR A 272 46.93 14.51 21.43
CA THR A 272 47.52 14.46 20.08
C THR A 272 47.20 13.11 19.38
N ALA A 273 47.25 12.00 20.11
CA ALA A 273 46.92 10.67 19.59
C ALA A 273 45.43 10.52 19.19
N ALA A 274 44.54 11.19 19.91
CA ALA A 274 43.11 11.15 19.65
C ALA A 274 42.72 11.90 18.38
N ARG A 275 43.35 13.04 18.12
CA ARG A 275 43.12 13.84 16.91
C ARG A 275 43.76 13.23 15.65
N THR A 276 44.58 12.20 15.78
CA THR A 276 45.14 11.44 14.65
C THR A 276 44.39 10.16 14.35
N ALA A 277 43.51 9.69 15.24
CA ALA A 277 42.71 8.51 15.06
C ALA A 277 41.33 8.89 14.49
N LEU A 278 41.04 8.47 13.28
CA LEU A 278 39.71 8.61 12.67
C LEU A 278 38.73 7.58 13.23
N ASP A 279 37.49 8.00 13.35
CA ASP A 279 36.39 7.05 13.52
C ASP A 279 36.34 6.04 12.36
N PRO A 280 36.05 4.74 12.59
CA PRO A 280 36.08 3.73 11.53
C PRO A 280 35.17 4.05 10.34
N ALA A 281 34.01 4.69 10.55
CA ALA A 281 33.12 5.09 9.47
C ALA A 281 33.68 6.26 8.66
N MET A 282 34.28 7.24 9.30
CA MET A 282 34.93 8.37 8.63
C MET A 282 36.17 7.94 7.86
N ASP A 283 37.00 7.07 8.43
CA ASP A 283 38.16 6.49 7.77
C ASP A 283 37.76 5.67 6.52
N ALA A 284 36.72 4.85 6.64
CA ALA A 284 36.15 4.10 5.51
C ALA A 284 35.59 5.03 4.43
N TYR A 285 34.96 6.14 4.82
CA TYR A 285 34.47 7.14 3.90
C TYR A 285 35.61 7.78 3.09
N PHE A 286 36.64 8.26 3.76
CA PHE A 286 37.80 8.88 3.09
C PHE A 286 38.52 7.92 2.17
N ARG A 287 38.63 6.65 2.52
CA ARG A 287 39.13 5.59 1.62
C ARG A 287 38.21 5.36 0.41
N ALA A 288 36.91 5.43 0.61
CA ALA A 288 35.92 5.17 -0.46
C ALA A 288 35.89 6.28 -1.52
N ILE A 289 36.15 7.54 -1.13
CA ILE A 289 36.19 8.68 -2.06
C ILE A 289 37.56 8.91 -2.70
N ASN A 290 38.60 8.14 -2.29
CA ASN A 290 39.95 8.17 -2.85
C ASN A 290 40.45 9.62 -2.98
N LEU A 291 40.47 10.35 -1.85
CA LEU A 291 40.86 11.79 -1.78
C LEU A 291 42.29 11.98 -2.32
N ASP A 292 42.39 12.12 -3.65
CA ASP A 292 43.66 12.54 -4.27
C ASP A 292 43.74 14.08 -4.23
N PRO A 293 44.70 14.65 -3.47
CA PRO A 293 44.84 16.08 -3.34
C PRO A 293 45.14 16.81 -4.66
N LYS A 294 45.58 16.07 -5.71
CA LYS A 294 45.94 16.66 -7.00
C LYS A 294 44.73 16.83 -7.94
N THR A 295 43.65 16.14 -7.72
CA THR A 295 42.46 16.17 -8.60
C THR A 295 41.35 17.08 -8.08
N SER A 296 41.43 17.54 -6.84
CA SER A 296 40.39 18.33 -6.19
C SER A 296 40.73 19.82 -6.21
N GLY A 297 40.43 20.47 -7.33
CA GLY A 297 40.17 21.89 -7.36
C GLY A 297 38.86 22.24 -6.62
N PRO A 298 38.53 23.51 -6.38
CA PRO A 298 37.29 23.89 -5.74
C PRO A 298 36.11 23.44 -6.64
N HIS A 299 35.55 22.27 -6.34
CA HIS A 299 34.40 21.72 -7.06
C HIS A 299 33.11 22.33 -6.51
N ARG A 300 32.39 23.00 -7.37
CA ARG A 300 31.08 23.61 -7.07
C ARG A 300 29.93 22.58 -6.95
N ASP A 301 30.18 21.31 -7.24
CA ASP A 301 29.13 20.27 -7.21
C ASP A 301 29.49 19.16 -6.22
N ASN A 302 28.92 19.28 -5.02
CA ASN A 302 29.14 18.36 -3.89
C ASN A 302 28.56 16.95 -4.12
N SER A 303 27.77 16.76 -5.15
CA SER A 303 27.12 15.47 -5.46
C SER A 303 28.13 14.38 -5.84
N GLU A 304 29.31 14.77 -6.33
CA GLU A 304 30.37 13.85 -6.75
C GLU A 304 31.01 13.09 -5.58
N TYR A 305 30.98 13.67 -4.38
CA TYR A 305 31.56 13.08 -3.17
C TYR A 305 30.56 12.42 -2.23
N ALA A 306 29.29 12.49 -2.55
CA ALA A 306 28.25 11.78 -1.84
C ALA A 306 28.33 10.26 -2.14
N ARG A 307 28.63 9.45 -1.13
CA ARG A 307 28.83 8.00 -1.29
C ARG A 307 28.10 7.21 -0.22
N LEU A 308 27.52 6.10 -0.65
CA LEU A 308 27.03 5.05 0.23
C LEU A 308 28.15 4.00 0.39
N PHE A 309 28.47 3.64 1.63
CA PHE A 309 29.48 2.66 1.96
C PHE A 309 29.06 1.82 3.17
N ARG A 310 29.80 0.77 3.49
CA ARG A 310 29.49 -0.12 4.63
C ARG A 310 30.72 -0.31 5.51
N VAL A 311 30.48 -0.26 6.82
CA VAL A 311 31.45 -0.60 7.86
C VAL A 311 30.80 -1.59 8.81
N ASP A 312 31.40 -2.72 9.06
CA ASP A 312 30.91 -3.78 9.96
C ASP A 312 29.45 -4.18 9.71
N GLY A 313 29.05 -4.20 8.42
CA GLY A 313 27.69 -4.54 8.01
C GLY A 313 26.66 -3.40 8.12
N ILE A 314 27.01 -2.28 8.72
CA ILE A 314 26.17 -1.08 8.82
C ILE A 314 26.40 -0.20 7.59
N GLY A 315 25.30 0.21 6.96
CA GLY A 315 25.35 1.16 5.84
C GLY A 315 25.48 2.60 6.32
N TYR A 316 26.36 3.36 5.69
CA TYR A 316 26.59 4.77 5.94
C TYR A 316 26.48 5.57 4.65
N PHE A 317 26.07 6.82 4.79
CA PHE A 317 26.15 7.84 3.75
C PHE A 317 27.16 8.89 4.20
N GLY A 318 28.14 9.19 3.35
CA GLY A 318 29.14 10.22 3.61
C GLY A 318 29.10 11.32 2.57
N SER A 319 29.37 12.56 3.00
CA SER A 319 29.52 13.74 2.15
C SER A 319 30.51 14.70 2.79
N PHE A 320 31.19 15.53 1.98
CA PHE A 320 32.01 16.59 2.48
C PHE A 320 31.95 17.86 1.63
N ASN A 321 32.33 18.99 2.24
CA ASN A 321 32.52 20.28 1.59
C ASN A 321 33.93 20.81 1.87
N ASP A 322 34.56 21.43 0.88
CA ASP A 322 35.76 22.21 1.11
C ASP A 322 35.38 23.51 1.83
N LEU A 323 36.11 23.82 2.90
CA LEU A 323 35.97 25.09 3.57
C LEU A 323 36.92 26.08 2.90
N GLU A 324 36.39 27.01 2.08
CA GLU A 324 37.16 28.02 1.37
C GLU A 324 37.78 29.00 2.35
N LEU A 325 38.90 28.64 2.93
CA LEU A 325 39.75 29.47 3.78
C LEU A 325 41.13 29.54 3.15
N PRO A 326 41.83 30.67 3.26
CA PRO A 326 43.25 30.76 2.93
C PRO A 326 44.08 30.04 4.00
N SER A 327 43.88 28.73 4.12
CA SER A 327 44.52 27.83 5.07
C SER A 327 45.49 26.89 4.37
N ASP A 328 46.54 26.52 5.07
CA ASP A 328 47.47 25.51 4.62
C ASP A 328 47.87 24.65 5.81
N PRO A 329 47.45 23.40 5.82
CA PRO A 329 46.65 22.70 4.79
C PRO A 329 45.17 23.18 4.72
N PRO A 330 44.47 22.96 3.57
CA PRO A 330 43.08 23.35 3.42
C PRO A 330 42.17 22.49 4.33
N TRP A 331 41.07 23.11 4.79
CA TRP A 331 40.12 22.46 5.67
C TRP A 331 38.92 21.90 4.90
N VAL A 332 38.43 20.78 5.37
CA VAL A 332 37.21 20.13 4.85
C VAL A 332 36.25 19.84 6.00
N ILE A 333 34.97 20.01 5.74
CA ILE A 333 33.88 19.59 6.64
C ILE A 333 33.31 18.32 6.09
N ALA A 334 33.39 17.23 6.82
CA ALA A 334 32.83 15.94 6.41
C ALA A 334 31.70 15.52 7.35
N MET A 335 30.69 14.88 6.77
CA MET A 335 29.55 14.32 7.49
C MET A 335 29.39 12.85 7.16
N VAL A 336 29.10 12.05 8.19
CA VAL A 336 28.80 10.63 8.04
C VAL A 336 27.47 10.32 8.73
N LEU A 337 26.53 9.74 7.98
CA LEU A 337 25.18 9.40 8.42
C LEU A 337 24.98 7.90 8.44
N PRO A 338 24.60 7.27 9.55
CA PRO A 338 24.11 5.88 9.53
C PRO A 338 22.78 5.79 8.77
N VAL A 339 22.76 4.98 7.72
CA VAL A 339 21.55 4.76 6.90
C VAL A 339 20.36 4.32 7.75
N SER A 340 20.61 3.53 8.80
CA SER A 340 19.57 3.04 9.72
C SER A 340 18.85 4.15 10.48
N GLU A 341 19.50 5.26 10.77
CA GLU A 341 18.89 6.38 11.49
C GLU A 341 17.95 7.17 10.59
N VAL A 342 18.34 7.39 9.33
CA VAL A 342 17.50 8.07 8.34
C VAL A 342 16.40 7.14 7.81
N ALA A 343 16.74 5.88 7.51
CA ALA A 343 15.82 4.89 6.96
C ALA A 343 14.86 4.31 7.99
N GLY A 344 15.17 4.39 9.29
CA GLY A 344 14.36 3.75 10.34
C GLY A 344 12.90 4.22 10.36
N GLY A 345 12.65 5.49 10.13
CA GLY A 345 11.30 6.06 9.98
C GLY A 345 10.59 5.54 8.73
N VAL A 346 11.28 5.51 7.60
CA VAL A 346 10.73 5.05 6.31
C VAL A 346 10.41 3.56 6.37
N MET A 347 11.33 2.75 6.93
CA MET A 347 11.15 1.29 7.04
C MET A 347 9.99 0.92 7.99
N ARG A 348 9.79 1.67 9.07
CA ARG A 348 8.64 1.49 9.98
C ARG A 348 7.33 1.83 9.28
N ASN A 349 7.27 2.94 8.54
CA ASN A 349 6.09 3.32 7.77
C ASN A 349 5.79 2.31 6.65
N LEU A 350 6.81 1.76 5.99
CA LEU A 350 6.66 0.72 4.98
C LEU A 350 6.05 -0.57 5.59
N ARG A 351 6.50 -1.00 6.78
CA ARG A 351 5.92 -2.15 7.49
C ARG A 351 4.44 -1.93 7.81
N TRP A 352 4.07 -0.76 8.30
CA TRP A 352 2.66 -0.43 8.55
C TRP A 352 1.83 -0.35 7.27
N ALA A 353 2.38 0.17 6.18
CA ALA A 353 1.74 0.19 4.87
C ALA A 353 1.50 -1.24 4.34
N LEU A 354 2.48 -2.14 4.47
CA LEU A 354 2.34 -3.54 4.07
C LEU A 354 1.30 -4.28 4.91
N LEU A 355 1.28 -4.07 6.23
CA LEU A 355 0.25 -4.65 7.12
C LEU A 355 -1.14 -4.13 6.78
N ALA A 356 -1.29 -2.83 6.54
CA ALA A 356 -2.55 -2.25 6.09
C ALA A 356 -3.00 -2.82 4.74
N ALA A 357 -2.10 -2.95 3.77
CA ALA A 357 -2.39 -3.55 2.48
C ALA A 357 -2.84 -5.02 2.61
N ALA A 358 -2.18 -5.81 3.46
CA ALA A 358 -2.57 -7.20 3.74
C ALA A 358 -3.95 -7.28 4.42
N ALA A 359 -4.25 -6.36 5.35
CA ALA A 359 -5.56 -6.26 5.99
C ALA A 359 -6.67 -5.89 4.98
N PHE A 360 -6.41 -4.93 4.09
CA PHE A 360 -7.34 -4.57 3.02
C PHE A 360 -7.57 -5.72 2.03
N LEU A 361 -6.53 -6.47 1.67
CA LEU A 361 -6.66 -7.66 0.81
C LEU A 361 -7.55 -8.73 1.44
N THR A 362 -7.31 -9.05 2.72
CA THR A 362 -8.10 -10.05 3.45
C THR A 362 -9.55 -9.61 3.58
N LEU A 363 -9.78 -8.34 3.95
CA LEU A 363 -11.13 -7.78 4.05
C LEU A 363 -11.86 -7.81 2.69
N GLY A 364 -11.18 -7.41 1.62
CA GLY A 364 -11.72 -7.45 0.26
C GLY A 364 -12.07 -8.87 -0.19
N ALA A 365 -11.21 -9.85 0.10
CA ALA A 365 -11.47 -11.26 -0.20
C ALA A 365 -12.68 -11.81 0.57
N VAL A 366 -12.82 -11.47 1.85
CA VAL A 366 -13.99 -11.85 2.68
C VAL A 366 -15.28 -11.24 2.14
N ILE A 367 -15.27 -9.95 1.80
CA ILE A 367 -16.42 -9.26 1.22
C ILE A 367 -16.79 -9.88 -0.14
N ALA A 368 -15.81 -10.11 -1.01
CA ALA A 368 -16.04 -10.74 -2.31
C ALA A 368 -16.63 -12.15 -2.17
N TYR A 369 -16.12 -12.95 -1.25
CA TYR A 369 -16.65 -14.28 -0.94
C TYR A 369 -18.09 -14.22 -0.44
N TRP A 370 -18.40 -13.27 0.46
CA TRP A 370 -19.74 -13.08 1.00
C TRP A 370 -20.76 -12.65 -0.07
N ILE A 371 -20.37 -11.69 -0.94
CA ILE A 371 -21.19 -11.26 -2.09
C ILE A 371 -21.40 -12.44 -3.04
N ALA A 372 -20.34 -13.20 -3.36
CA ALA A 372 -20.45 -14.36 -4.22
C ALA A 372 -21.42 -15.41 -3.67
N LEU A 373 -21.45 -15.63 -2.36
CA LEU A 373 -22.43 -16.50 -1.71
C LEU A 373 -23.86 -15.96 -1.79
N ARG A 374 -24.02 -14.64 -1.57
CA ARG A 374 -25.32 -13.97 -1.61
C ARG A 374 -25.99 -13.99 -2.98
N ILE A 375 -25.21 -13.96 -4.04
CA ILE A 375 -25.73 -13.98 -5.42
C ILE A 375 -25.78 -15.41 -5.99
N SER A 376 -24.72 -16.19 -5.83
CA SER A 376 -24.61 -17.51 -6.47
C SER A 376 -25.59 -18.55 -5.92
N ARG A 377 -25.95 -18.48 -4.64
CA ARG A 377 -26.91 -19.42 -4.04
C ARG A 377 -28.31 -19.26 -4.63
N PRO A 378 -28.96 -18.08 -4.60
CA PRO A 378 -30.24 -17.85 -5.21
C PRO A 378 -30.25 -18.18 -6.72
N MET A 379 -29.26 -17.73 -7.47
CA MET A 379 -29.17 -17.99 -8.91
C MET A 379 -29.17 -19.49 -9.25
N ARG A 380 -28.43 -20.32 -8.48
CA ARG A 380 -28.48 -21.79 -8.66
C ARG A 380 -29.82 -22.39 -8.35
N GLN A 381 -30.50 -21.85 -7.34
CA GLN A 381 -31.85 -22.29 -6.97
C GLN A 381 -32.86 -21.93 -8.05
N LEU A 382 -32.82 -20.69 -8.57
CA LEU A 382 -33.65 -20.27 -9.70
C LEU A 382 -33.45 -21.15 -10.95
N GLY A 383 -32.19 -21.50 -11.24
CA GLY A 383 -31.89 -22.44 -12.32
C GLY A 383 -32.41 -23.86 -12.07
N ALA A 384 -32.52 -24.30 -10.82
CA ALA A 384 -33.13 -25.57 -10.48
C ALA A 384 -34.66 -25.49 -10.60
N ASP A 385 -35.26 -24.40 -10.12
CA ASP A 385 -36.70 -24.17 -10.21
C ASP A 385 -37.17 -24.07 -11.67
N ALA A 386 -36.41 -23.35 -12.52
CA ALA A 386 -36.69 -23.29 -13.96
C ALA A 386 -36.66 -24.70 -14.63
N ARG A 387 -35.69 -25.54 -14.24
CA ARG A 387 -35.58 -26.92 -14.73
C ARG A 387 -36.69 -27.82 -14.19
N ALA A 388 -37.18 -27.61 -12.96
CA ALA A 388 -38.33 -28.30 -12.43
C ALA A 388 -39.63 -27.91 -13.21
N MET A 389 -39.79 -26.60 -13.48
CA MET A 389 -40.91 -26.10 -14.30
C MET A 389 -40.90 -26.69 -15.71
N SER A 390 -39.75 -26.84 -16.35
CA SER A 390 -39.66 -27.49 -17.67
C SER A 390 -40.04 -28.98 -17.65
N ARG A 391 -40.10 -29.61 -16.47
CA ARG A 391 -40.56 -30.97 -16.27
C ARG A 391 -42.00 -31.05 -15.73
N LEU A 392 -42.72 -29.92 -15.71
CA LEU A 392 -44.05 -29.78 -15.13
C LEU A 392 -44.11 -30.10 -13.62
N ASP A 393 -42.97 -30.05 -12.93
CA ASP A 393 -42.93 -30.22 -11.48
C ASP A 393 -43.07 -28.83 -10.82
N PHE A 394 -44.23 -28.60 -10.22
CA PHE A 394 -44.56 -27.34 -9.53
C PHE A 394 -44.59 -27.50 -8.01
N SER A 395 -43.99 -28.57 -7.47
CA SER A 395 -44.03 -28.93 -6.04
C SER A 395 -43.11 -28.06 -5.15
N THR A 396 -42.26 -27.22 -5.74
CA THR A 396 -41.28 -26.42 -5.01
C THR A 396 -41.96 -25.47 -4.02
N ALA A 397 -41.53 -25.51 -2.74
CA ALA A 397 -42.08 -24.66 -1.69
C ALA A 397 -41.66 -23.18 -1.86
N PRO A 398 -42.50 -22.22 -1.44
CA PRO A 398 -42.13 -20.80 -1.40
C PRO A 398 -40.93 -20.58 -0.48
N ARG A 399 -39.99 -19.76 -0.91
CA ARG A 399 -38.74 -19.45 -0.21
C ARG A 399 -38.69 -17.97 0.14
N PRO A 400 -37.87 -17.55 1.14
CA PRO A 400 -37.66 -16.14 1.40
C PRO A 400 -36.98 -15.47 0.20
N MET A 401 -37.48 -14.30 -0.19
CA MET A 401 -36.98 -13.54 -1.32
C MET A 401 -35.55 -13.07 -1.09
N SER A 402 -34.78 -13.01 -2.17
CA SER A 402 -33.42 -12.50 -2.15
C SER A 402 -33.36 -11.03 -1.68
N ALA A 403 -32.27 -10.66 -0.99
CA ALA A 403 -32.01 -9.27 -0.61
C ALA A 403 -31.52 -8.42 -1.82
N VAL A 404 -31.06 -9.08 -2.89
CA VAL A 404 -30.59 -8.42 -4.12
C VAL A 404 -31.79 -8.17 -5.02
N ARG A 405 -31.99 -6.92 -5.42
CA ARG A 405 -33.18 -6.45 -6.15
C ARG A 405 -33.35 -7.20 -7.47
N GLU A 406 -32.32 -7.32 -8.27
CA GLU A 406 -32.36 -7.97 -9.60
C GLU A 406 -32.67 -9.46 -9.48
N VAL A 407 -32.15 -10.11 -8.45
CA VAL A 407 -32.45 -11.51 -8.15
C VAL A 407 -33.92 -11.68 -7.70
N ARG A 408 -34.43 -10.75 -6.90
CA ARG A 408 -35.83 -10.74 -6.43
C ARG A 408 -36.81 -10.54 -7.57
N GLU A 409 -36.51 -9.63 -8.50
CA GLU A 409 -37.33 -9.42 -9.70
C GLU A 409 -37.42 -10.71 -10.55
N LEU A 410 -36.30 -11.42 -10.69
CA LEU A 410 -36.27 -12.71 -11.41
C LEU A 410 -37.02 -13.82 -10.64
N GLU A 411 -36.89 -13.87 -9.30
CA GLU A 411 -37.66 -14.78 -8.45
C GLU A 411 -39.16 -14.56 -8.62
N GLN A 412 -39.59 -13.30 -8.68
CA GLN A 412 -40.99 -12.93 -8.83
C GLN A 412 -41.50 -13.30 -10.22
N ALA A 413 -40.76 -12.97 -11.27
CA ALA A 413 -41.13 -13.34 -12.64
C ALA A 413 -41.26 -14.87 -12.84
N LEU A 414 -40.31 -15.64 -12.28
CA LEU A 414 -40.40 -17.11 -12.31
C LEU A 414 -41.57 -17.65 -11.49
N THR A 415 -41.89 -17.02 -10.35
CA THR A 415 -43.06 -17.40 -9.54
C THR A 415 -44.37 -17.16 -10.28
N ASP A 416 -44.50 -16.01 -10.95
CA ASP A 416 -45.65 -15.64 -11.75
C ASP A 416 -45.81 -16.59 -12.95
N ALA A 417 -44.70 -16.88 -13.64
CA ALA A 417 -44.69 -17.87 -14.72
C ALA A 417 -45.12 -19.28 -14.23
N ARG A 418 -44.63 -19.68 -13.04
CA ARG A 418 -45.02 -20.96 -12.42
C ARG A 418 -46.52 -21.04 -12.12
N LEU A 419 -47.08 -19.97 -11.54
CA LEU A 419 -48.50 -19.90 -11.23
C LEU A 419 -49.35 -19.97 -12.52
N SER A 420 -48.93 -19.23 -13.54
CA SER A 420 -49.58 -19.25 -14.85
C SER A 420 -49.56 -20.64 -15.50
N LEU A 421 -48.37 -21.28 -15.54
CA LEU A 421 -48.21 -22.62 -16.08
C LEU A 421 -48.97 -23.68 -15.26
N ARG A 422 -48.99 -23.58 -13.94
CA ARG A 422 -49.76 -24.45 -13.06
C ARG A 422 -51.27 -24.35 -13.32
N SER A 423 -51.76 -23.13 -13.55
CA SER A 423 -53.15 -22.89 -13.91
C SER A 423 -53.46 -23.45 -15.31
N PHE A 424 -52.59 -23.19 -16.27
CA PHE A 424 -52.72 -23.67 -17.64
C PHE A 424 -52.78 -25.22 -17.73
N ARG A 425 -52.00 -25.93 -16.90
CA ARG A 425 -52.00 -27.40 -16.82
C ARG A 425 -53.39 -28.02 -16.55
N LYS A 426 -54.32 -27.26 -15.95
CA LYS A 426 -55.68 -27.75 -15.70
C LYS A 426 -56.53 -27.80 -16.96
N TYR A 427 -56.15 -27.11 -18.01
CA TYR A 427 -56.90 -27.03 -19.26
C TYR A 427 -56.34 -27.93 -20.38
N VAL A 428 -55.10 -28.42 -20.23
CA VAL A 428 -54.47 -29.29 -21.23
C VAL A 428 -54.11 -30.63 -20.60
N PRO A 429 -54.42 -31.79 -21.25
CA PRO A 429 -54.01 -33.07 -20.74
C PRO A 429 -52.50 -33.18 -20.52
N ALA A 430 -52.09 -33.59 -19.32
CA ALA A 430 -50.67 -33.61 -18.92
C ALA A 430 -49.79 -34.47 -19.83
N ASP A 431 -50.36 -35.56 -20.37
CA ASP A 431 -49.65 -36.47 -21.25
C ASP A 431 -49.36 -35.86 -22.62
N VAL A 432 -50.23 -34.98 -23.10
CA VAL A 432 -50.01 -34.22 -24.34
C VAL A 432 -48.89 -33.18 -24.16
N VAL A 433 -48.91 -32.46 -23.03
CA VAL A 433 -47.85 -31.48 -22.72
C VAL A 433 -46.50 -32.17 -22.56
N ARG A 434 -46.46 -33.33 -21.91
CA ARG A 434 -45.24 -34.12 -21.74
C ARG A 434 -44.67 -34.57 -23.09
N LEU A 435 -45.52 -35.08 -23.98
CA LEU A 435 -45.11 -35.47 -25.32
C LEU A 435 -44.50 -34.33 -26.12
N LEU A 436 -45.13 -33.17 -26.09
CA LEU A 436 -44.60 -31.94 -26.76
C LEU A 436 -43.26 -31.50 -26.20
N MET A 437 -43.09 -31.59 -24.88
CA MET A 437 -41.82 -31.23 -24.23
C MET A 437 -40.70 -32.23 -24.51
N GLU A 438 -41.03 -33.53 -24.63
CA GLU A 438 -40.06 -34.59 -24.94
C GLU A 438 -39.60 -34.54 -26.40
N SER A 439 -40.51 -34.19 -27.33
CA SER A 439 -40.18 -34.04 -28.74
C SER A 439 -39.37 -32.77 -29.04
N GLY A 440 -39.52 -31.75 -28.21
CA GLY A 440 -38.91 -30.44 -28.45
C GLY A 440 -39.54 -29.66 -29.62
N ASP A 441 -40.61 -30.17 -30.19
CA ASP A 441 -41.32 -29.56 -31.30
C ASP A 441 -42.48 -28.68 -30.82
N GLU A 442 -42.79 -27.65 -31.56
CA GLU A 442 -44.03 -26.88 -31.38
C GLU A 442 -45.25 -27.74 -31.74
N ALA A 443 -46.35 -27.53 -31.02
CA ALA A 443 -47.63 -28.15 -31.37
C ALA A 443 -48.05 -27.67 -32.77
N ARG A 444 -48.00 -28.54 -33.75
CA ARG A 444 -48.43 -28.25 -35.15
C ARG A 444 -49.72 -28.99 -35.46
N LEU A 445 -50.52 -28.37 -36.32
CA LEU A 445 -51.68 -29.05 -36.91
C LEU A 445 -51.24 -30.35 -37.58
N GLY A 446 -51.89 -31.43 -37.25
CA GLY A 446 -51.62 -32.73 -37.84
C GLY A 446 -52.18 -33.89 -37.03
N GLY A 447 -52.51 -34.92 -37.70
CA GLY A 447 -53.02 -36.18 -37.13
C GLY A 447 -52.43 -37.37 -37.83
N ARG A 448 -52.42 -38.50 -37.15
CA ARG A 448 -52.07 -39.83 -37.71
C ARG A 448 -53.20 -40.80 -37.54
N THR A 449 -53.42 -41.69 -38.48
CA THR A 449 -54.28 -42.81 -38.29
C THR A 449 -53.67 -43.78 -37.30
N ALA A 450 -54.44 -44.13 -36.27
CA ALA A 450 -54.02 -45.07 -35.25
C ALA A 450 -55.22 -45.92 -34.80
N ARG A 451 -54.96 -47.18 -34.47
CA ARG A 451 -55.98 -48.01 -33.86
C ARG A 451 -56.17 -47.56 -32.42
N LEU A 452 -57.35 -47.09 -32.09
CA LEU A 452 -57.72 -46.58 -30.79
C LEU A 452 -58.84 -47.39 -30.18
N THR A 453 -58.93 -47.44 -28.86
CA THR A 453 -60.11 -47.80 -28.12
C THR A 453 -60.67 -46.52 -27.51
N LEU A 454 -61.93 -46.28 -27.79
CA LEU A 454 -62.69 -45.09 -27.44
C LEU A 454 -63.71 -45.43 -26.36
N LEU A 455 -63.85 -44.51 -25.42
CA LEU A 455 -64.84 -44.56 -24.36
C LEU A 455 -65.68 -43.29 -24.40
N PHE A 456 -66.98 -43.48 -24.36
CA PHE A 456 -67.94 -42.44 -24.06
C PHE A 456 -68.67 -42.81 -22.80
N SER A 457 -68.87 -41.88 -21.89
CA SER A 457 -69.74 -42.03 -20.73
C SER A 457 -70.68 -40.85 -20.64
N ASP A 458 -71.89 -41.09 -20.14
CA ASP A 458 -72.91 -40.06 -19.97
C ASP A 458 -73.78 -40.41 -18.76
N ILE A 459 -74.33 -39.40 -18.04
CA ILE A 459 -75.18 -39.57 -16.88
C ILE A 459 -76.60 -39.78 -17.37
N SER A 460 -77.21 -40.88 -16.94
CA SER A 460 -78.59 -41.18 -17.31
C SER A 460 -79.58 -40.18 -16.71
N ASN A 461 -80.41 -39.58 -17.57
CA ASN A 461 -81.38 -38.56 -17.16
C ASN A 461 -80.80 -37.35 -16.44
N PHE A 462 -79.64 -36.84 -16.89
CA PHE A 462 -78.98 -35.71 -16.26
C PHE A 462 -79.80 -34.43 -16.34
N THR A 463 -80.50 -34.14 -17.44
CA THR A 463 -81.26 -32.89 -17.62
C THR A 463 -82.32 -32.68 -16.52
N PRO A 464 -83.21 -33.61 -16.17
CA PRO A 464 -84.10 -33.43 -15.02
C PRO A 464 -83.35 -33.23 -13.67
N ILE A 465 -82.23 -33.90 -13.48
CA ILE A 465 -81.42 -33.74 -12.26
C ILE A 465 -80.86 -32.31 -12.21
N ALA A 466 -80.41 -31.83 -13.34
CA ALA A 466 -79.82 -30.49 -13.44
C ALA A 466 -80.89 -29.40 -13.23
N GLU A 467 -82.08 -29.58 -13.71
CA GLU A 467 -83.18 -28.63 -13.52
C GLU A 467 -83.68 -28.53 -12.07
N THR A 468 -83.55 -29.63 -11.30
CA THR A 468 -84.05 -29.71 -9.91
C THR A 468 -82.97 -29.43 -8.85
N THR A 469 -81.71 -29.40 -9.23
CA THR A 469 -80.59 -29.24 -8.31
C THR A 469 -80.08 -27.82 -8.34
N GLU A 470 -79.73 -27.27 -7.17
CA GLU A 470 -79.10 -25.95 -7.07
C GLU A 470 -77.79 -25.92 -7.90
N PRO A 471 -77.58 -24.92 -8.77
CA PRO A 471 -76.43 -24.87 -9.71
C PRO A 471 -75.06 -25.07 -9.07
N GLN A 472 -74.81 -24.49 -7.90
CA GLN A 472 -73.53 -24.57 -7.21
C GLN A 472 -73.25 -26.00 -6.71
N ARG A 473 -74.25 -26.65 -6.14
CA ARG A 473 -74.21 -28.06 -5.69
C ARG A 473 -74.08 -29.03 -6.85
N LEU A 474 -74.78 -28.75 -7.97
CA LEU A 474 -74.68 -29.55 -9.19
C LEU A 474 -73.23 -29.50 -9.72
N VAL A 475 -72.60 -28.32 -9.80
CA VAL A 475 -71.23 -28.18 -10.28
C VAL A 475 -70.23 -28.91 -9.35
N GLU A 476 -70.38 -28.79 -8.02
CA GLU A 476 -69.54 -29.52 -7.06
C GLU A 476 -69.70 -31.03 -7.24
N GLN A 477 -70.95 -31.57 -7.33
CA GLN A 477 -71.24 -33.00 -7.49
C GLN A 477 -70.77 -33.52 -8.85
N LEU A 478 -70.97 -32.76 -9.92
CA LEU A 478 -70.43 -33.06 -11.25
C LEU A 478 -68.91 -33.05 -11.23
N GLY A 479 -68.32 -32.18 -10.50
CA GLY A 479 -66.85 -32.15 -10.29
C GLY A 479 -66.33 -33.43 -9.61
N GLU A 480 -66.99 -33.91 -8.56
CA GLU A 480 -66.70 -35.20 -7.91
C GLU A 480 -66.84 -36.38 -8.88
N TYR A 481 -67.89 -36.37 -9.67
CA TYR A 481 -68.16 -37.37 -10.71
C TYR A 481 -67.07 -37.42 -11.77
N LEU A 482 -66.78 -36.26 -12.40
CA LEU A 482 -65.76 -36.13 -13.45
C LEU A 482 -64.39 -36.50 -12.94
N ALA A 483 -64.06 -36.15 -11.68
CA ALA A 483 -62.79 -36.51 -11.04
C ALA A 483 -62.68 -38.05 -10.86
N ALA A 484 -63.77 -38.73 -10.44
CA ALA A 484 -63.74 -40.17 -10.25
C ALA A 484 -63.59 -40.92 -11.57
N VAL A 485 -64.33 -40.49 -12.63
CA VAL A 485 -64.23 -41.05 -13.99
C VAL A 485 -62.82 -40.83 -14.55
N SER A 486 -62.34 -39.61 -14.50
CA SER A 486 -60.96 -39.26 -14.99
C SER A 486 -59.87 -40.05 -14.27
N ALA A 487 -59.97 -40.20 -12.95
CA ALA A 487 -59.00 -40.95 -12.16
C ALA A 487 -58.95 -42.45 -12.56
N ALA A 488 -60.08 -43.08 -12.88
CA ALA A 488 -60.11 -44.45 -13.36
C ALA A 488 -59.52 -44.58 -14.77
N ILE A 489 -59.82 -43.63 -15.67
CA ILE A 489 -59.24 -43.57 -17.01
C ILE A 489 -57.71 -43.47 -16.95
N HIS A 490 -57.22 -42.58 -16.17
CA HIS A 490 -55.74 -42.37 -15.99
C HIS A 490 -55.10 -43.60 -15.32
N ALA A 491 -55.71 -44.23 -14.33
CA ALA A 491 -55.18 -45.42 -13.67
C ALA A 491 -54.94 -46.57 -14.68
N HIS A 492 -55.70 -46.62 -15.74
CA HIS A 492 -55.58 -47.60 -16.83
C HIS A 492 -54.89 -46.98 -18.09
N ARG A 493 -54.13 -45.92 -17.98
CA ARG A 493 -53.37 -45.25 -19.05
C ARG A 493 -54.25 -44.71 -20.19
N GLY A 494 -55.52 -44.40 -19.93
CA GLY A 494 -56.35 -43.69 -20.88
C GLY A 494 -56.13 -42.20 -20.87
N VAL A 495 -56.39 -41.55 -21.97
CA VAL A 495 -56.36 -40.09 -22.14
C VAL A 495 -57.80 -39.59 -22.15
N VAL A 496 -58.14 -38.69 -21.23
CA VAL A 496 -59.37 -37.93 -21.27
C VAL A 496 -59.23 -36.87 -22.37
N ASP A 497 -60.02 -36.98 -23.41
CA ASP A 497 -60.05 -36.01 -24.52
C ASP A 497 -60.76 -34.72 -24.07
N LYS A 498 -62.03 -34.85 -23.72
CA LYS A 498 -62.85 -33.69 -23.32
C LYS A 498 -64.06 -34.14 -22.50
N PHE A 499 -64.62 -33.19 -21.81
CA PHE A 499 -65.91 -33.28 -21.18
C PHE A 499 -67.00 -32.74 -22.17
N ILE A 500 -68.04 -33.41 -22.34
CA ILE A 500 -69.15 -33.06 -23.25
C ILE A 500 -70.40 -32.95 -22.41
N GLY A 501 -70.64 -31.78 -21.81
CA GLY A 501 -71.68 -31.67 -20.80
C GLY A 501 -71.39 -32.51 -19.56
N ASP A 502 -72.24 -33.46 -19.25
CA ASP A 502 -72.05 -34.44 -18.19
C ASP A 502 -71.34 -35.72 -18.67
N GLY A 503 -71.07 -35.80 -19.96
CA GLY A 503 -70.37 -36.92 -20.57
C GLY A 503 -68.87 -36.78 -20.62
N VAL A 504 -68.14 -37.89 -20.71
CA VAL A 504 -66.69 -37.96 -20.84
C VAL A 504 -66.30 -38.71 -22.10
N MET A 505 -65.47 -38.10 -22.92
CA MET A 505 -64.82 -38.80 -24.02
C MET A 505 -63.38 -39.11 -23.63
N ALA A 506 -62.96 -40.34 -23.80
CA ALA A 506 -61.61 -40.80 -23.56
C ALA A 506 -61.14 -41.80 -24.60
N PHE A 507 -59.85 -41.99 -24.73
CA PHE A 507 -59.28 -42.97 -25.64
C PHE A 507 -57.96 -43.58 -25.11
N TRP A 508 -57.64 -44.77 -25.66
CA TRP A 508 -56.38 -45.50 -25.45
C TRP A 508 -55.72 -45.77 -26.79
N GLY A 509 -54.41 -45.97 -26.86
CA GLY A 509 -53.61 -46.23 -28.06
C GLY A 509 -52.91 -45.01 -28.66
N ALA A 510 -53.14 -43.84 -28.06
CA ALA A 510 -52.43 -42.61 -28.37
C ALA A 510 -52.24 -41.77 -27.06
N PRO A 511 -51.23 -40.93 -26.96
CA PRO A 511 -50.18 -40.65 -27.96
C PRO A 511 -49.21 -41.83 -28.17
N GLN A 512 -49.07 -42.71 -27.19
CA GLN A 512 -48.22 -43.88 -27.26
C GLN A 512 -49.09 -45.13 -27.64
N PRO A 513 -48.65 -45.93 -28.62
CA PRO A 513 -49.37 -47.18 -28.96
C PRO A 513 -49.37 -48.15 -27.77
N ASP A 514 -50.55 -48.77 -27.49
CA ASP A 514 -50.70 -49.82 -26.47
C ASP A 514 -51.36 -51.05 -27.09
N PRO A 515 -50.69 -52.20 -27.20
CA PRO A 515 -51.23 -53.42 -27.71
C PRO A 515 -52.45 -53.94 -26.89
N HIS A 516 -52.50 -53.55 -25.62
CA HIS A 516 -53.55 -53.99 -24.69
C HIS A 516 -54.62 -52.92 -24.42
N GLN A 517 -54.68 -51.89 -25.23
CA GLN A 517 -55.59 -50.75 -25.09
C GLN A 517 -57.04 -51.13 -24.86
N ALA A 518 -57.56 -52.12 -25.57
CA ALA A 518 -58.93 -52.57 -25.41
C ALA A 518 -59.24 -53.21 -24.02
N LEU A 519 -58.27 -53.98 -23.52
CA LEU A 519 -58.37 -54.55 -22.18
C LEU A 519 -58.20 -53.43 -21.10
N ALA A 520 -57.36 -52.48 -21.32
CA ALA A 520 -57.17 -51.32 -20.42
C ALA A 520 -58.47 -50.50 -20.35
N ALA A 521 -59.04 -50.17 -21.48
CA ALA A 521 -60.31 -49.45 -21.56
C ALA A 521 -61.48 -50.21 -20.87
N ALA A 522 -61.60 -51.55 -21.08
CA ALA A 522 -62.58 -52.35 -20.41
C ALA A 522 -62.41 -52.38 -18.89
N ARG A 523 -61.16 -52.47 -18.41
CA ARG A 523 -60.89 -52.41 -16.98
C ARG A 523 -61.21 -51.03 -16.42
N ALA A 524 -60.86 -49.92 -17.14
CA ALA A 524 -61.25 -48.60 -16.76
C ALA A 524 -62.77 -48.45 -16.64
N ALA A 525 -63.53 -48.95 -17.60
CA ALA A 525 -64.96 -48.87 -17.54
C ALA A 525 -65.56 -49.61 -16.31
N LEU A 526 -65.04 -50.78 -15.99
CA LEU A 526 -65.45 -51.53 -14.78
C LEU A 526 -65.06 -50.75 -13.50
N GLU A 527 -63.91 -50.19 -13.47
CA GLU A 527 -63.44 -49.36 -12.31
C GLU A 527 -64.29 -48.10 -12.19
N ILE A 528 -64.63 -47.44 -13.29
CA ILE A 528 -65.54 -46.28 -13.28
C ILE A 528 -66.84 -46.68 -12.60
N GLN A 529 -67.49 -47.77 -13.01
CA GLN A 529 -68.74 -48.22 -12.40
C GLN A 529 -68.56 -48.47 -10.89
N GLN A 530 -67.59 -49.21 -10.49
CA GLN A 530 -67.31 -49.47 -9.07
C GLN A 530 -67.05 -48.19 -8.23
N ARG A 531 -66.42 -47.18 -8.80
CA ARG A 531 -66.20 -45.89 -8.13
C ARG A 531 -67.49 -45.09 -8.04
N LEU A 532 -68.29 -45.11 -9.11
CA LEU A 532 -69.54 -44.41 -9.17
C LEU A 532 -70.60 -45.06 -8.28
N ASP A 533 -70.64 -46.40 -8.16
CA ASP A 533 -71.52 -47.09 -7.20
C ASP A 533 -71.25 -46.62 -5.76
N ARG A 534 -69.99 -46.49 -5.39
CA ARG A 534 -69.57 -45.95 -4.07
C ARG A 534 -69.96 -44.49 -3.89
N LEU A 535 -69.80 -43.66 -4.91
CA LEU A 535 -70.18 -42.26 -4.87
C LEU A 535 -71.68 -42.11 -4.79
N ASN A 536 -72.45 -42.85 -5.60
CA ASN A 536 -73.89 -42.85 -5.62
C ASN A 536 -74.48 -43.31 -4.27
N ALA A 537 -73.91 -44.34 -3.64
CA ALA A 537 -74.34 -44.79 -2.31
C ALA A 537 -74.08 -43.68 -1.25
N ARG A 538 -72.94 -42.95 -1.33
CA ARG A 538 -72.65 -41.81 -0.46
C ARG A 538 -73.65 -40.68 -0.72
N TRP A 539 -73.84 -40.26 -1.96
CA TRP A 539 -74.77 -39.19 -2.32
C TRP A 539 -76.22 -39.49 -1.93
N ALA A 540 -76.66 -40.73 -2.10
CA ALA A 540 -77.97 -41.15 -1.64
C ALA A 540 -78.16 -41.04 -0.13
N ALA A 541 -77.10 -41.39 0.66
CA ALA A 541 -77.14 -41.24 2.10
C ALA A 541 -77.11 -39.75 2.53
N GLU A 542 -76.50 -38.84 1.69
CA GLU A 542 -76.47 -37.39 1.88
C GLU A 542 -77.77 -36.71 1.35
N GLY A 543 -78.75 -37.46 0.79
CA GLY A 543 -79.94 -36.89 0.17
C GLY A 543 -79.66 -36.14 -1.15
N ARG A 544 -78.56 -36.43 -1.81
CA ARG A 544 -78.19 -35.89 -3.13
C ARG A 544 -78.66 -36.81 -4.25
N PRO A 545 -78.90 -36.28 -5.44
CA PRO A 545 -79.27 -37.12 -6.58
C PRO A 545 -78.17 -38.12 -6.94
N VAL A 546 -78.52 -39.30 -7.34
CA VAL A 546 -77.55 -40.30 -7.85
C VAL A 546 -77.31 -40.08 -9.34
N PHE A 547 -76.13 -40.41 -9.80
CA PHE A 547 -75.69 -40.26 -11.19
C PHE A 547 -75.46 -41.63 -11.84
N PRO A 548 -76.56 -42.36 -12.25
CA PRO A 548 -76.40 -43.59 -12.98
C PRO A 548 -75.69 -43.30 -14.30
N THR A 549 -74.67 -44.09 -14.62
CA THR A 549 -73.80 -43.75 -15.73
C THR A 549 -73.76 -44.85 -16.75
N ARG A 550 -73.92 -44.49 -18.00
CA ARG A 550 -73.78 -45.35 -19.16
C ARG A 550 -72.38 -45.23 -19.74
N ILE A 551 -71.88 -46.35 -20.27
CA ILE A 551 -70.52 -46.35 -20.88
C ILE A 551 -70.64 -47.15 -22.21
N GLY A 552 -70.09 -46.53 -23.26
CA GLY A 552 -69.93 -47.18 -24.57
C GLY A 552 -68.41 -47.28 -24.88
N LEU A 553 -68.01 -48.48 -25.31
CA LEU A 553 -66.65 -48.77 -25.74
C LEU A 553 -66.61 -49.23 -27.18
N HIS A 554 -65.69 -48.74 -27.99
CA HIS A 554 -65.41 -49.22 -29.33
C HIS A 554 -63.94 -49.14 -29.68
N SER A 555 -63.43 -50.09 -30.45
CA SER A 555 -62.08 -50.12 -30.96
C SER A 555 -62.06 -50.02 -32.48
N GLY A 556 -61.34 -49.12 -33.07
CA GLY A 556 -61.23 -48.94 -34.52
C GLY A 556 -60.12 -47.99 -34.92
N ASP A 557 -59.91 -47.88 -36.22
CA ASP A 557 -58.88 -46.96 -36.75
C ASP A 557 -59.47 -45.55 -36.86
N ALA A 558 -58.90 -44.64 -36.14
CA ALA A 558 -59.29 -43.22 -36.10
C ALA A 558 -58.09 -42.31 -36.32
N VAL A 559 -58.37 -41.10 -36.79
CA VAL A 559 -57.31 -40.06 -36.88
C VAL A 559 -57.17 -39.40 -35.52
N VAL A 560 -55.98 -39.43 -34.94
CA VAL A 560 -55.64 -38.80 -33.64
C VAL A 560 -54.50 -37.86 -33.78
N GLY A 561 -54.58 -36.68 -33.19
CA GLY A 561 -53.52 -35.65 -33.23
C GLY A 561 -54.04 -34.28 -32.83
N ASN A 562 -53.22 -33.27 -33.15
CA ASN A 562 -53.56 -31.88 -32.90
C ASN A 562 -54.51 -31.37 -34.02
N ILE A 563 -55.73 -31.24 -33.69
CA ILE A 563 -56.82 -30.92 -34.62
C ILE A 563 -57.47 -29.59 -34.17
N GLY A 564 -57.66 -28.66 -35.10
CA GLY A 564 -58.25 -27.37 -34.81
C GLY A 564 -57.77 -26.26 -35.77
N SER A 565 -57.62 -25.05 -35.25
CA SER A 565 -57.05 -23.92 -35.98
C SER A 565 -55.62 -23.63 -35.47
N GLU A 566 -54.88 -22.74 -36.13
CA GLU A 566 -53.55 -22.31 -35.69
C GLU A 566 -53.57 -21.70 -34.26
N ASP A 567 -54.67 -21.03 -33.89
CA ASP A 567 -54.82 -20.39 -32.58
C ASP A 567 -55.35 -21.32 -31.50
N ARG A 568 -56.02 -22.46 -31.88
CA ARG A 568 -56.65 -23.37 -30.93
C ARG A 568 -56.55 -24.81 -31.40
N LEU A 569 -55.71 -25.56 -30.79
CA LEU A 569 -55.50 -26.99 -31.04
C LEU A 569 -56.11 -27.83 -29.92
N ASN A 570 -56.79 -28.91 -30.28
CA ASN A 570 -57.17 -29.94 -29.35
C ASN A 570 -56.52 -31.26 -29.77
N TYR A 571 -55.88 -31.94 -28.85
CA TYR A 571 -55.41 -33.29 -29.08
C TYR A 571 -56.57 -34.23 -28.93
N THR A 572 -57.13 -34.64 -30.03
CA THR A 572 -58.39 -35.38 -30.06
C THR A 572 -58.41 -36.49 -31.14
N ALA A 573 -59.36 -37.37 -31.08
CA ALA A 573 -59.61 -38.40 -32.09
C ALA A 573 -60.82 -38.04 -32.95
N ILE A 574 -60.74 -38.29 -34.26
CA ILE A 574 -61.81 -38.07 -35.24
C ILE A 574 -61.93 -39.31 -36.13
N GLY A 575 -63.16 -39.69 -36.49
CA GLY A 575 -63.46 -40.79 -37.42
C GLY A 575 -64.73 -41.55 -37.05
N ASP A 576 -65.11 -42.46 -37.89
CA ASP A 576 -66.30 -43.27 -37.68
C ASP A 576 -66.31 -44.06 -36.34
N PRO A 577 -65.19 -44.61 -35.86
CA PRO A 577 -65.12 -45.27 -34.56
C PRO A 577 -65.52 -44.37 -33.38
N VAL A 578 -65.25 -43.05 -33.45
CA VAL A 578 -65.67 -42.11 -32.41
C VAL A 578 -67.19 -42.02 -32.34
N ASN A 579 -67.84 -41.89 -33.51
CA ASN A 579 -69.31 -41.83 -33.61
C ASN A 579 -69.93 -43.14 -33.14
N LEU A 580 -69.29 -44.27 -33.47
CA LEU A 580 -69.81 -45.57 -33.08
C LEU A 580 -69.73 -45.82 -31.57
N ALA A 581 -68.64 -45.43 -30.92
CA ALA A 581 -68.52 -45.50 -29.48
C ALA A 581 -69.57 -44.65 -28.76
N SER A 582 -69.85 -43.45 -29.25
CA SER A 582 -70.89 -42.57 -28.73
C SER A 582 -72.30 -43.19 -28.93
N ARG A 583 -72.53 -43.78 -30.08
CA ARG A 583 -73.83 -44.52 -30.31
C ARG A 583 -73.99 -45.72 -29.40
N LEU A 584 -72.92 -46.47 -29.11
CA LEU A 584 -72.91 -47.58 -28.18
C LEU A 584 -73.24 -47.14 -26.75
N GLU A 585 -72.78 -46.01 -26.33
CA GLU A 585 -73.15 -45.39 -25.05
C GLU A 585 -74.69 -45.16 -25.04
N SER A 586 -75.22 -44.50 -26.07
CA SER A 586 -76.60 -44.14 -26.17
C SER A 586 -77.54 -45.38 -26.28
N LEU A 587 -77.05 -46.47 -26.84
CA LEU A 587 -77.82 -47.73 -26.92
C LEU A 587 -78.15 -48.33 -25.54
N ASN A 588 -77.39 -48.06 -24.50
CA ASN A 588 -77.69 -48.48 -23.13
C ASN A 588 -79.05 -47.93 -22.63
N ARG A 589 -79.61 -46.90 -23.29
CA ARG A 589 -80.99 -46.45 -23.03
C ARG A 589 -82.04 -47.49 -23.31
N LEU A 590 -81.79 -48.36 -24.29
CA LEU A 590 -82.77 -49.34 -24.77
C LEU A 590 -82.66 -50.70 -24.07
N PHE A 591 -81.47 -51.04 -23.57
CA PHE A 591 -81.14 -52.34 -23.04
C PHE A 591 -80.89 -52.38 -21.54
N GLY A 592 -80.86 -51.27 -20.87
CA GLY A 592 -80.65 -51.13 -19.43
C GLY A 592 -79.19 -50.95 -19.04
#